data_bc25f493246a204d3db6a54f28bf4598
#
_entry.id   bc25f493246a204d3db6a54f28bf4598
#
_cell.length_a   1.000
_cell.length_b   1.000
_cell.length_c   1.000
_cell.angle_alpha   90.00
_cell.angle_beta   90.00
_cell.angle_gamma   90.00
#
_symmetry.space_group_name_H-M   'P 1'
#
loop_
_entity.id
_entity.type
_entity.pdbx_description
1 polymer ?
#
loop_
_entity_poly.entity_id
_entity_poly.type
_entity_poly.pdbx_seq_one_letter_code
_entity_poly.pdbx_strand_id
1 'polypeptide(L)'
;MKTIHAIPLLFSLFLISCNSEPTLQKYFVENSENKNFIALDVSPEILNVDQTKLSIKQSEALKSFDKMNVLAFKLNGANKAEFEAERAKVDLILMDKKYQQLMKFGSGKEGASVSFVGTDEHIEEFVFFANKKENGFAVVRILGKDMNP
;
A
#
# COMPACT_ATOMS: atom_id res chain seq x y z
N MET A 1 1.32 -64.25 -28.38
CA MET A 1 1.08 -63.63 -27.05
C MET A 1 1.87 -62.33 -27.01
N LYS A 2 1.18 -61.20 -27.19
CA LYS A 2 1.79 -59.86 -27.20
C LYS A 2 1.45 -59.18 -25.86
N THR A 3 2.44 -59.05 -25.01
CA THR A 3 2.33 -58.28 -23.72
C THR A 3 2.40 -56.82 -24.04
N ILE A 4 1.29 -56.12 -23.84
CA ILE A 4 1.18 -54.67 -23.94
C ILE A 4 1.65 -54.07 -22.60
N HIS A 5 2.82 -53.44 -22.62
CA HIS A 5 3.30 -52.66 -21.45
C HIS A 5 2.59 -51.31 -21.46
N ALA A 6 1.63 -51.16 -20.59
CA ALA A 6 1.02 -49.87 -20.31
C ALA A 6 2.00 -49.05 -19.47
N ILE A 7 2.54 -47.99 -20.08
CA ILE A 7 3.35 -46.97 -19.38
C ILE A 7 2.37 -46.02 -18.71
N PRO A 8 2.34 -45.88 -17.35
CA PRO A 8 1.57 -44.85 -16.72
C PRO A 8 2.28 -43.50 -16.95
N LEU A 9 1.66 -42.67 -17.79
CA LEU A 9 2.06 -41.26 -17.96
C LEU A 9 1.76 -40.53 -16.67
N LEU A 10 2.78 -40.41 -15.80
CA LEU A 10 2.72 -39.64 -14.56
C LEU A 10 2.70 -38.15 -14.96
N PHE A 11 1.48 -37.61 -15.11
CA PHE A 11 1.24 -36.20 -15.34
C PHE A 11 1.49 -35.47 -14.02
N SER A 12 2.76 -35.09 -13.80
CA SER A 12 3.16 -34.24 -12.65
C SER A 12 2.59 -32.85 -12.85
N LEU A 13 1.47 -32.55 -12.19
CA LEU A 13 0.95 -31.20 -12.04
C LEU A 13 1.96 -30.40 -11.19
N PHE A 14 2.80 -29.65 -11.85
CA PHE A 14 3.53 -28.55 -11.21
C PHE A 14 2.52 -27.49 -10.78
N LEU A 15 2.06 -27.58 -9.53
CA LEU A 15 1.41 -26.45 -8.87
C LEU A 15 2.46 -25.36 -8.68
N ILE A 16 2.57 -24.48 -9.67
CA ILE A 16 3.29 -23.23 -9.52
C ILE A 16 2.47 -22.40 -8.55
N SER A 17 2.79 -22.53 -7.27
CA SER A 17 2.32 -21.60 -6.25
C SER A 17 2.93 -20.25 -6.58
N CYS A 18 2.15 -19.38 -7.21
CA CYS A 18 2.49 -17.95 -7.31
C CYS A 18 2.48 -17.37 -5.90
N ASN A 19 3.61 -17.45 -5.23
CA ASN A 19 3.89 -16.64 -4.04
C ASN A 19 4.12 -15.20 -4.53
N SER A 20 3.03 -14.48 -4.80
CA SER A 20 3.13 -13.05 -5.06
C SER A 20 3.55 -12.37 -3.75
N GLU A 21 4.68 -11.68 -3.79
CA GLU A 21 5.16 -10.90 -2.65
C GLU A 21 4.07 -9.94 -2.16
N PRO A 22 3.99 -9.71 -0.84
CA PRO A 22 3.00 -8.81 -0.29
C PRO A 22 3.26 -7.37 -0.78
N THR A 23 2.24 -6.74 -1.33
CA THR A 23 2.30 -5.35 -1.80
C THR A 23 1.25 -4.50 -1.09
N LEU A 24 1.46 -3.19 -0.99
CA LEU A 24 0.43 -2.30 -0.46
C LEU A 24 -0.86 -2.37 -1.26
N GLN A 25 -0.80 -2.48 -2.59
CA GLN A 25 -1.98 -2.64 -3.43
C GLN A 25 -2.83 -3.83 -3.01
N LYS A 26 -2.21 -4.99 -2.82
CA LYS A 26 -2.89 -6.21 -2.38
C LYS A 26 -3.43 -6.05 -0.97
N TYR A 27 -2.63 -5.48 -0.07
CA TYR A 27 -3.02 -5.23 1.32
C TYR A 27 -4.26 -4.33 1.43
N PHE A 28 -4.34 -3.27 0.62
CA PHE A 28 -5.51 -2.39 0.56
C PHE A 28 -6.76 -3.12 0.09
N VAL A 29 -6.64 -3.92 -0.99
CA VAL A 29 -7.78 -4.70 -1.52
C VAL A 29 -8.28 -5.71 -0.49
N GLU A 30 -7.39 -6.43 0.18
CA GLU A 30 -7.75 -7.46 1.18
C GLU A 30 -8.42 -6.87 2.42
N ASN A 31 -8.14 -5.62 2.76
CA ASN A 31 -8.64 -4.99 3.98
C ASN A 31 -9.70 -3.91 3.74
N SER A 32 -10.08 -3.62 2.49
CA SER A 32 -11.06 -2.58 2.17
C SER A 32 -12.45 -2.84 2.74
N GLU A 33 -12.83 -4.11 2.93
CA GLU A 33 -14.12 -4.53 3.49
C GLU A 33 -14.01 -5.05 4.95
N ASN A 34 -12.82 -5.02 5.53
CA ASN A 34 -12.60 -5.49 6.89
C ASN A 34 -13.15 -4.46 7.90
N LYS A 35 -14.04 -4.91 8.79
CA LYS A 35 -14.73 -4.07 9.80
C LYS A 35 -13.81 -3.30 10.76
N ASN A 36 -12.56 -3.75 10.93
CA ASN A 36 -11.57 -3.08 11.75
C ASN A 36 -10.82 -1.97 11.01
N PHE A 37 -11.07 -1.83 9.70
CA PHE A 37 -10.47 -0.81 8.87
C PHE A 37 -11.49 0.23 8.39
N ILE A 38 -11.00 1.42 8.15
CA ILE A 38 -11.69 2.46 7.39
C ILE A 38 -10.90 2.60 6.08
N ALA A 39 -11.57 2.34 4.95
CA ALA A 39 -11.01 2.53 3.62
C ALA A 39 -11.67 3.74 2.95
N LEU A 40 -10.86 4.58 2.31
CA LEU A 40 -11.33 5.74 1.57
C LEU A 40 -10.49 5.92 0.31
N ASP A 41 -11.16 6.09 -0.82
CA ASP A 41 -10.56 6.44 -2.09
C ASP A 41 -10.96 7.87 -2.46
N VAL A 42 -9.96 8.69 -2.77
CA VAL A 42 -10.14 10.10 -3.13
C VAL A 42 -9.57 10.33 -4.52
N SER A 43 -10.40 10.84 -5.43
CA SER A 43 -9.97 11.29 -6.75
C SER A 43 -9.74 12.80 -6.76
N PRO A 44 -8.94 13.34 -7.70
CA PRO A 44 -8.70 14.78 -7.83
C PRO A 44 -9.99 15.61 -7.97
N GLU A 45 -11.01 15.06 -8.63
CA GLU A 45 -12.28 15.74 -8.89
C GLU A 45 -13.04 16.06 -7.60
N ILE A 46 -12.89 15.24 -6.55
CA ILE A 46 -13.54 15.47 -5.25
C ILE A 46 -12.97 16.70 -4.53
N LEU A 47 -11.72 17.05 -4.83
CA LEU A 47 -11.04 18.16 -4.17
C LEU A 47 -11.64 19.52 -4.54
N ASN A 48 -12.41 19.60 -5.63
CA ASN A 48 -13.11 20.82 -6.11
C ASN A 48 -12.24 22.08 -6.00
N VAL A 49 -10.97 21.98 -6.42
CA VAL A 49 -9.99 23.07 -6.29
C VAL A 49 -10.24 24.10 -7.37
N ASP A 50 -10.36 25.36 -6.98
CA ASP A 50 -10.42 26.47 -7.91
C ASP A 50 -9.06 26.66 -8.61
N GLN A 51 -8.94 26.09 -9.81
CA GLN A 51 -7.69 26.09 -10.57
C GLN A 51 -7.18 27.50 -10.91
N THR A 52 -8.06 28.52 -10.90
CA THR A 52 -7.67 29.90 -11.21
C THR A 52 -6.84 30.54 -10.09
N LYS A 53 -6.90 29.96 -8.88
CA LYS A 53 -6.15 30.42 -7.69
C LYS A 53 -4.86 29.65 -7.45
N LEU A 54 -4.56 28.65 -8.29
CA LEU A 54 -3.36 27.86 -8.15
C LEU A 54 -2.16 28.55 -8.79
N SER A 55 -1.01 28.50 -8.15
CA SER A 55 0.27 28.78 -8.79
C SER A 55 0.57 27.70 -9.86
N ILE A 56 1.51 27.99 -10.75
CA ILE A 56 1.96 27.05 -11.78
C ILE A 56 2.37 25.72 -11.14
N LYS A 57 3.19 25.74 -10.09
CA LYS A 57 3.64 24.54 -9.36
C LYS A 57 2.48 23.75 -8.74
N GLN A 58 1.51 24.42 -8.15
CA GLN A 58 0.33 23.76 -7.58
C GLN A 58 -0.54 23.12 -8.66
N SER A 59 -0.68 23.78 -9.80
CA SER A 59 -1.42 23.23 -10.95
C SER A 59 -0.73 21.99 -11.53
N GLU A 60 0.61 22.01 -11.65
CA GLU A 60 1.40 20.86 -12.08
C GLU A 60 1.27 19.70 -11.09
N ALA A 61 1.39 19.97 -9.79
CA ALA A 61 1.21 18.95 -8.75
C ALA A 61 -0.19 18.33 -8.79
N LEU A 62 -1.23 19.14 -8.98
CA LEU A 62 -2.59 18.61 -9.10
C LEU A 62 -2.77 17.74 -10.35
N LYS A 63 -2.13 18.09 -11.47
CA LYS A 63 -2.18 17.30 -12.71
C LYS A 63 -1.41 15.99 -12.62
N SER A 64 -0.36 15.94 -11.80
CA SER A 64 0.42 14.73 -11.58
C SER A 64 -0.26 13.74 -10.62
N PHE A 65 -1.30 14.17 -9.91
CA PHE A 65 -2.06 13.40 -8.94
C PHE A 65 -3.19 12.62 -9.62
N ASP A 66 -3.16 11.29 -9.55
CA ASP A 66 -4.21 10.42 -10.11
C ASP A 66 -5.27 10.05 -9.06
N LYS A 67 -4.85 9.61 -7.88
CA LYS A 67 -5.74 9.22 -6.78
C LYS A 67 -5.02 9.10 -5.45
N MET A 68 -5.79 9.15 -4.36
CA MET A 68 -5.31 8.84 -3.02
C MET A 68 -6.15 7.72 -2.41
N ASN A 69 -5.50 6.72 -1.86
CA ASN A 69 -6.12 5.66 -1.09
C ASN A 69 -5.72 5.82 0.38
N VAL A 70 -6.68 5.73 1.26
CA VAL A 70 -6.47 5.74 2.72
C VAL A 70 -6.98 4.43 3.29
N LEU A 71 -6.17 3.81 4.14
CA LEU A 71 -6.57 2.64 4.90
C LEU A 71 -6.13 2.85 6.35
N ALA A 72 -7.08 2.92 7.26
CA ALA A 72 -6.82 3.16 8.67
C ALA A 72 -7.35 2.03 9.54
N PHE A 73 -6.49 1.43 10.35
CA PHE A 73 -6.88 0.45 11.36
C PHE A 73 -7.37 1.15 12.61
N LYS A 74 -8.61 0.88 12.99
CA LYS A 74 -9.21 1.44 14.20
C LYS A 74 -8.96 0.52 15.38
N LEU A 75 -8.04 0.90 16.27
CA LEU A 75 -7.78 0.17 17.48
C LEU A 75 -8.93 0.31 18.49
N ASN A 76 -9.28 -0.79 19.12
CA ASN A 76 -10.18 -0.86 20.27
C ASN A 76 -9.69 -1.90 21.28
N GLY A 77 -10.34 -1.98 22.42
CA GLY A 77 -9.90 -2.90 23.50
C GLY A 77 -9.91 -4.39 23.14
N ALA A 78 -10.67 -4.77 22.10
CA ALA A 78 -10.86 -6.18 21.72
C ALA A 78 -9.94 -6.63 20.59
N ASN A 79 -9.36 -5.73 19.78
CA ASN A 79 -8.60 -6.08 18.58
C ASN A 79 -7.09 -5.75 18.64
N LYS A 80 -6.54 -5.63 19.83
CA LYS A 80 -5.12 -5.28 20.04
C LYS A 80 -4.14 -6.28 19.41
N ALA A 81 -4.44 -7.58 19.47
CA ALA A 81 -3.59 -8.59 18.84
C ALA A 81 -3.61 -8.49 17.31
N GLU A 82 -4.78 -8.22 16.73
CA GLU A 82 -4.93 -7.97 15.29
C GLU A 82 -4.21 -6.69 14.87
N PHE A 83 -4.32 -5.61 15.66
CA PHE A 83 -3.56 -4.37 15.43
C PHE A 83 -2.06 -4.62 15.29
N GLU A 84 -1.46 -5.36 16.23
CA GLU A 84 -0.02 -5.64 16.18
C GLU A 84 0.35 -6.51 14.96
N ALA A 85 -0.50 -7.47 14.59
CA ALA A 85 -0.29 -8.32 13.42
C ALA A 85 -0.41 -7.52 12.12
N GLU A 86 -1.44 -6.70 11.99
CA GLU A 86 -1.66 -5.89 10.79
C GLU A 86 -0.61 -4.79 10.62
N ARG A 87 -0.22 -4.14 11.72
CA ARG A 87 0.90 -3.19 11.73
C ARG A 87 2.20 -3.85 11.25
N ALA A 88 2.51 -5.05 11.75
CA ALA A 88 3.71 -5.78 11.34
C ALA A 88 3.71 -6.16 9.85
N LYS A 89 2.54 -6.46 9.27
CA LYS A 89 2.41 -6.70 7.83
C LYS A 89 2.75 -5.43 7.02
N VAL A 90 2.25 -4.28 7.44
CA VAL A 90 2.57 -3.00 6.78
C VAL A 90 4.06 -2.68 6.89
N ASP A 91 4.63 -2.83 8.10
CA ASP A 91 6.07 -2.63 8.30
C ASP A 91 6.90 -3.53 7.36
N LEU A 92 6.51 -4.82 7.22
CA LEU A 92 7.19 -5.77 6.33
C LEU A 92 7.09 -5.36 4.86
N ILE A 93 5.91 -4.91 4.41
CA ILE A 93 5.71 -4.44 3.03
C ILE A 93 6.58 -3.22 2.75
N LEU A 94 6.65 -2.28 3.69
CA LEU A 94 7.44 -1.05 3.54
C LEU A 94 8.95 -1.25 3.64
N MET A 95 9.42 -2.45 4.05
CA MET A 95 10.83 -2.85 3.98
C MET A 95 11.29 -3.26 2.57
N ASP A 96 10.37 -3.45 1.63
CA ASP A 96 10.72 -3.73 0.24
C ASP A 96 11.52 -2.56 -0.35
N LYS A 97 12.56 -2.87 -1.11
CA LYS A 97 13.51 -1.89 -1.69
C LYS A 97 12.87 -0.85 -2.59
N LYS A 98 11.68 -1.12 -3.13
CA LYS A 98 10.95 -0.15 -3.95
C LYS A 98 10.44 1.05 -3.15
N TYR A 99 10.21 0.89 -1.83
CA TYR A 99 9.79 1.99 -0.95
C TYR A 99 11.02 2.72 -0.40
N GLN A 100 11.38 3.82 -1.03
CA GLN A 100 12.50 4.65 -0.62
C GLN A 100 12.04 5.64 0.45
N GLN A 101 12.63 5.57 1.64
CA GLN A 101 12.23 6.42 2.76
C GLN A 101 12.73 7.85 2.57
N LEU A 102 11.81 8.83 2.53
CA LEU A 102 12.11 10.27 2.50
C LEU A 102 12.31 10.83 3.91
N MET A 103 11.42 10.48 4.82
CA MET A 103 11.50 10.98 6.19
C MET A 103 10.85 10.02 7.19
N LYS A 104 11.26 10.14 8.43
CA LYS A 104 10.73 9.38 9.55
C LYS A 104 10.67 10.23 10.80
N PHE A 105 9.56 10.14 11.51
CA PHE A 105 9.30 10.84 12.76
C PHE A 105 8.99 9.84 13.87
N GLY A 106 9.33 10.18 15.10
CA GLY A 106 9.08 9.33 16.25
C GLY A 106 10.13 8.24 16.44
N SER A 107 9.88 7.33 17.37
CA SER A 107 10.81 6.27 17.73
C SER A 107 10.11 4.93 17.87
N GLY A 108 10.70 3.89 17.27
CA GLY A 108 10.29 2.51 17.48
C GLY A 108 8.83 2.19 17.13
N LYS A 109 8.00 2.03 18.15
CA LYS A 109 6.62 1.55 17.99
C LYS A 109 5.58 2.64 17.72
N GLU A 110 5.97 3.91 17.76
CA GLU A 110 5.10 5.05 17.50
C GLU A 110 5.82 6.05 16.59
N GLY A 111 5.11 6.59 15.64
CA GLY A 111 5.68 7.56 14.72
C GLY A 111 5.01 7.60 13.37
N ALA A 112 5.67 8.25 12.45
CA ALA A 112 5.24 8.34 11.06
C ALA A 112 6.45 8.24 10.13
N SER A 113 6.22 7.74 8.93
CA SER A 113 7.19 7.75 7.85
C SER A 113 6.55 8.16 6.54
N VAL A 114 7.37 8.73 5.68
CA VAL A 114 7.03 9.02 4.30
C VAL A 114 8.03 8.29 3.42
N SER A 115 7.51 7.52 2.48
CA SER A 115 8.30 6.81 1.48
C SER A 115 7.75 7.10 0.10
N PHE A 116 8.52 6.83 -0.93
CA PHE A 116 8.08 6.93 -2.31
C PHE A 116 8.49 5.71 -3.14
N VAL A 117 7.84 5.53 -4.26
CA VAL A 117 8.16 4.54 -5.29
C VAL A 117 8.47 5.28 -6.58
N GLY A 118 9.53 4.87 -7.27
CA GLY A 118 10.01 5.47 -8.49
C GLY A 118 11.44 5.98 -8.34
N THR A 119 11.80 7.01 -9.07
CA THR A 119 13.06 7.74 -8.98
C THR A 119 12.82 9.16 -8.50
N ASP A 120 13.85 9.87 -8.08
CA ASP A 120 13.74 11.28 -7.64
C ASP A 120 13.13 12.21 -8.70
N GLU A 121 13.23 11.84 -9.98
CA GLU A 121 12.69 12.63 -11.10
C GLU A 121 11.31 12.13 -11.56
N HIS A 122 10.95 10.88 -11.24
CA HIS A 122 9.74 10.22 -11.69
C HIS A 122 9.12 9.43 -10.54
N ILE A 123 8.42 10.13 -9.64
CA ILE A 123 7.73 9.50 -8.52
C ILE A 123 6.32 9.09 -8.97
N GLU A 124 6.00 7.82 -8.73
CA GLU A 124 4.71 7.20 -9.08
C GLU A 124 3.79 7.05 -7.88
N GLU A 125 4.36 6.92 -6.68
CA GLU A 125 3.61 6.72 -5.44
C GLU A 125 4.32 7.38 -4.26
N PHE A 126 3.58 8.13 -3.45
CA PHE A 126 3.96 8.48 -2.09
C PHE A 126 3.19 7.62 -1.11
N VAL A 127 3.86 7.17 -0.06
CA VAL A 127 3.27 6.40 1.03
C VAL A 127 3.53 7.10 2.35
N PHE A 128 2.45 7.46 3.04
CA PHE A 128 2.48 7.97 4.40
C PHE A 128 2.02 6.84 5.33
N PHE A 129 2.82 6.47 6.27
CA PHE A 129 2.47 5.52 7.31
C PHE A 129 2.58 6.19 8.67
N ALA A 130 1.50 6.21 9.42
CA ALA A 130 1.47 6.75 10.78
C ALA A 130 0.89 5.71 11.73
N ASN A 131 1.49 5.56 12.89
CA ASN A 131 1.16 4.56 13.88
C ASN A 131 1.22 5.15 15.29
N LYS A 132 0.14 4.95 16.03
CA LYS A 132 0.02 5.34 17.43
C LYS A 132 -0.60 4.24 18.25
N LYS A 133 0.09 3.79 19.27
CA LYS A 133 -0.23 2.61 20.08
C LYS A 133 -1.63 2.63 20.71
N GLU A 134 -2.19 3.82 20.94
CA GLU A 134 -3.51 3.98 21.55
C GLU A 134 -4.66 4.16 20.55
N ASN A 135 -4.35 4.55 19.31
CA ASN A 135 -5.34 4.94 18.32
C ASN A 135 -5.45 3.95 17.14
N GLY A 136 -4.35 3.27 16.83
CA GLY A 136 -4.23 2.44 15.65
C GLY A 136 -3.17 2.95 14.67
N PHE A 137 -3.30 2.62 13.40
CA PHE A 137 -2.41 3.12 12.36
C PHE A 137 -3.19 3.53 11.10
N ALA A 138 -2.54 4.32 10.27
CA ALA A 138 -3.06 4.67 8.97
C ALA A 138 -1.96 4.57 7.90
N VAL A 139 -2.35 4.12 6.73
CA VAL A 139 -1.55 4.13 5.51
C VAL A 139 -2.27 4.98 4.49
N VAL A 140 -1.59 5.98 3.94
CA VAL A 140 -2.10 6.81 2.85
C VAL A 140 -1.18 6.60 1.64
N ARG A 141 -1.77 6.25 0.51
CA ARG A 141 -1.07 6.13 -0.77
C ARG A 141 -1.54 7.25 -1.68
N ILE A 142 -0.64 8.04 -2.17
CA ILE A 142 -0.89 9.02 -3.22
C ILE A 142 -0.25 8.48 -4.49
N LEU A 143 -1.07 8.22 -5.50
CA LEU A 143 -0.63 7.69 -6.78
C LEU A 143 -0.73 8.78 -7.84
N GLY A 144 0.22 8.78 -8.75
CA GLY A 144 0.27 9.75 -9.83
C GLY A 144 1.37 9.45 -10.83
N LYS A 145 1.66 10.43 -11.66
CA LYS A 145 2.72 10.34 -12.69
C LYS A 145 3.63 11.54 -12.57
N ASP A 146 4.94 11.26 -12.54
CA ASP A 146 5.97 12.30 -12.49
C ASP A 146 5.75 13.31 -11.35
N MET A 147 5.29 12.78 -10.20
CA MET A 147 5.10 13.61 -9.00
C MET A 147 6.45 14.11 -8.49
N ASN A 148 6.44 15.32 -7.91
CA ASN A 148 7.62 15.94 -7.33
C ASN A 148 7.43 16.06 -5.81
N PRO A 149 8.46 15.71 -5.01
CA PRO A 149 8.40 15.83 -3.55
C PRO A 149 8.33 17.27 -3.03
#